data_4dcb928bb3aaf7ac790238193731b4da
#
_entry.id   4dcb928bb3aaf7ac790238193731b4da
#
_cell.length_a   1.000
_cell.length_b   1.000
_cell.length_c   1.000
_cell.angle_alpha   90.00
_cell.angle_beta   90.00
_cell.angle_gamma   90.00
#
_symmetry.space_group_name_H-M   'P 1'
#
loop_
_entity.id
_entity.type
_entity.pdbx_description
1 polymer ?
#
loop_
_entity_poly.entity_id
_entity_poly.type
_entity_poly.pdbx_seq_one_letter_code
_entity_poly.pdbx_strand_id
1 'polypeptide(L)'
;MKKDIAVFGAGAAGMFVALAAQARGLSVALFEPHARTPNNFAISGGLFPAAGSRFQRASGIDDSPQAWLDDLRAFAPGMVNERIAQSVAEALPLATDFLVDGCAAPFRFLPDMIAPGHNRRRFHSIEPASGAAMHAWFRQAVQAQPAIAWFEALPQVRRQSRGFAVDGAQDVLEVDQLVLAGGGFGANAQMVERFIPGMAGALNNGSVTNDGSAMALGLQWGAQVWGMDGYQGQGHTNPGGATRLGMAIPSLGGILVNRQGQRFVAEDIGPSALAPRVLSQPGGVALEVFDAAIEAQLGNHWAYQQALAAGQVMSAGSVHELAAQAGVDAQALAQTLEQVAACSGGQIDPLGRRAFARSLSAPLKASWVTGALSHTQGGLLTDADGRVLLEDGQIMTGVFAAGGCAAGLSGRGADGYLPGNGLAQAFGLGWCLAQALG
;
A
#
# COMPACT_ATOMS: atom_id res chain seq x y z
N MET A 1 31.35 -7.92 -16.95
CA MET A 1 30.28 -8.71 -17.63
C MET A 1 29.25 -7.72 -18.18
N LYS A 2 28.69 -7.95 -19.38
CA LYS A 2 27.65 -7.05 -19.95
C LYS A 2 26.25 -7.67 -19.82
N LYS A 3 25.26 -6.84 -19.48
CA LYS A 3 23.82 -7.13 -19.50
C LYS A 3 23.10 -5.98 -20.21
N ASP A 4 21.91 -6.22 -20.74
CA ASP A 4 21.13 -5.15 -21.37
C ASP A 4 20.53 -4.21 -20.32
N ILE A 5 19.98 -4.77 -19.23
CA ILE A 5 19.35 -3.99 -18.17
C ILE A 5 19.76 -4.45 -16.76
N ALA A 6 19.79 -3.50 -15.83
CA ALA A 6 19.81 -3.76 -14.40
C ALA A 6 18.50 -3.31 -13.74
N VAL A 7 17.90 -4.17 -12.94
CA VAL A 7 16.66 -3.90 -12.19
C VAL A 7 16.97 -3.89 -10.71
N PHE A 8 16.61 -2.83 -9.99
CA PHE A 8 16.82 -2.66 -8.55
C PHE A 8 15.53 -2.89 -7.80
N GLY A 9 15.48 -3.99 -7.04
CA GLY A 9 14.35 -4.44 -6.26
C GLY A 9 13.56 -5.57 -6.93
N ALA A 10 13.36 -6.66 -6.19
CA ALA A 10 12.56 -7.81 -6.58
C ALA A 10 11.16 -7.77 -5.94
N GLY A 11 10.53 -6.59 -5.92
CA GLY A 11 9.11 -6.44 -5.65
C GLY A 11 8.25 -6.80 -6.86
N ALA A 12 6.95 -6.50 -6.81
CA ALA A 12 6.00 -6.80 -7.88
C ALA A 12 6.46 -6.24 -9.23
N ALA A 13 6.82 -4.95 -9.28
CA ALA A 13 7.24 -4.29 -10.52
C ALA A 13 8.57 -4.84 -11.04
N GLY A 14 9.59 -4.98 -10.17
CA GLY A 14 10.92 -5.43 -10.62
C GLY A 14 10.91 -6.85 -11.18
N MET A 15 10.23 -7.78 -10.52
CA MET A 15 10.10 -9.15 -11.02
C MET A 15 9.25 -9.21 -12.29
N PHE A 16 8.18 -8.42 -12.37
CA PHE A 16 7.37 -8.33 -13.59
C PHE A 16 8.19 -7.82 -14.77
N VAL A 17 8.92 -6.71 -14.62
CA VAL A 17 9.76 -6.13 -15.66
C VAL A 17 10.86 -7.11 -16.08
N ALA A 18 11.49 -7.81 -15.14
CA ALA A 18 12.51 -8.80 -15.44
C ALA A 18 11.99 -9.92 -16.34
N LEU A 19 10.78 -10.46 -16.03
CA LEU A 19 10.13 -11.49 -16.87
C LEU A 19 9.75 -10.94 -18.26
N ALA A 20 9.15 -9.75 -18.30
CA ALA A 20 8.70 -9.16 -19.57
C ALA A 20 9.88 -8.75 -20.48
N ALA A 21 10.95 -8.22 -19.91
CA ALA A 21 12.17 -7.90 -20.65
C ALA A 21 12.87 -9.17 -21.19
N GLN A 22 12.96 -10.21 -20.35
CA GLN A 22 13.52 -11.50 -20.76
C GLN A 22 12.71 -12.13 -21.90
N ALA A 23 11.39 -12.05 -21.87
CA ALA A 23 10.53 -12.56 -22.95
C ALA A 23 10.75 -11.84 -24.28
N ARG A 24 11.31 -10.61 -24.27
CA ARG A 24 11.75 -9.85 -25.43
C ARG A 24 13.21 -10.13 -25.84
N GLY A 25 13.88 -11.06 -25.16
CA GLY A 25 15.26 -11.47 -25.46
C GLY A 25 16.32 -10.63 -24.77
N LEU A 26 15.96 -9.72 -23.85
CA LEU A 26 16.92 -8.91 -23.10
C LEU A 26 17.53 -9.69 -21.93
N SER A 27 18.82 -9.51 -21.71
CA SER A 27 19.53 -10.07 -20.55
C SER A 27 19.41 -9.15 -19.34
N VAL A 28 18.99 -9.71 -18.19
CA VAL A 28 18.63 -8.96 -16.98
C VAL A 28 19.60 -9.26 -15.85
N ALA A 29 20.03 -8.22 -15.12
CA ALA A 29 20.62 -8.30 -13.81
C ALA A 29 19.61 -7.78 -12.77
N LEU A 30 19.05 -8.64 -11.95
CA LEU A 30 18.07 -8.28 -10.91
C LEU A 30 18.73 -8.27 -9.53
N PHE A 31 18.70 -7.12 -8.87
CA PHE A 31 19.31 -6.90 -7.56
C PHE A 31 18.25 -6.81 -6.47
N GLU A 32 18.39 -7.62 -5.41
CA GLU A 32 17.53 -7.60 -4.23
C GLU A 32 18.37 -7.82 -2.96
N PRO A 33 18.75 -6.74 -2.25
CA PRO A 33 19.60 -6.84 -1.07
C PRO A 33 18.92 -7.55 0.10
N HIS A 34 17.59 -7.58 0.12
CA HIS A 34 16.78 -8.10 1.21
C HIS A 34 15.97 -9.34 0.82
N ALA A 35 16.51 -10.21 0.00
CA ALA A 35 15.82 -11.36 -0.60
C ALA A 35 15.14 -12.33 0.40
N ARG A 36 15.51 -12.26 1.70
CA ARG A 36 14.93 -13.07 2.80
C ARG A 36 13.90 -12.30 3.63
N THR A 37 13.76 -10.99 3.44
CA THR A 37 12.81 -10.15 4.17
C THR A 37 11.56 -9.95 3.31
N PRO A 38 10.35 -10.21 3.85
CA PRO A 38 9.12 -9.93 3.09
C PRO A 38 9.04 -8.46 2.69
N ASN A 39 8.94 -8.19 1.39
CA ASN A 39 8.70 -6.85 0.86
C ASN A 39 7.20 -6.52 0.85
N ASN A 40 6.82 -5.28 0.49
CA ASN A 40 5.41 -4.86 0.46
C ASN A 40 4.53 -5.73 -0.45
N PHE A 41 5.07 -6.30 -1.51
CA PHE A 41 4.35 -7.24 -2.35
C PHE A 41 3.97 -8.50 -1.57
N ALA A 42 4.92 -9.11 -0.85
CA ALA A 42 4.69 -10.32 -0.07
C ALA A 42 3.70 -10.11 1.08
N ILE A 43 3.69 -8.94 1.74
CA ILE A 43 2.79 -8.64 2.86
C ILE A 43 1.43 -8.06 2.43
N SER A 44 1.25 -7.77 1.13
CA SER A 44 -0.01 -7.24 0.57
C SER A 44 -1.12 -8.28 0.54
N GLY A 45 -2.35 -7.85 0.22
CA GLY A 45 -3.47 -8.75 -0.06
C GLY A 45 -3.34 -9.52 -1.38
N GLY A 46 -2.36 -9.22 -2.22
CA GLY A 46 -2.16 -9.86 -3.52
C GLY A 46 -3.31 -9.62 -4.51
N LEU A 47 -3.96 -8.48 -4.44
CA LEU A 47 -5.14 -8.13 -5.23
C LEU A 47 -4.83 -7.01 -6.22
N PHE A 48 -5.16 -7.20 -7.49
CA PHE A 48 -5.03 -6.15 -8.50
C PHE A 48 -6.27 -6.07 -9.41
N PRO A 49 -6.69 -4.84 -9.79
CA PRO A 49 -7.85 -4.62 -10.64
C PRO A 49 -7.42 -4.65 -12.11
N ALA A 50 -7.80 -5.68 -12.88
CA ALA A 50 -7.56 -5.70 -14.33
C ALA A 50 -8.88 -5.54 -15.08
N ALA A 51 -9.26 -4.28 -15.32
CA ALA A 51 -10.49 -3.94 -16.00
C ALA A 51 -10.45 -4.32 -17.48
N GLY A 52 -11.49 -4.97 -17.99
CA GLY A 52 -11.56 -5.47 -19.36
C GLY A 52 -10.72 -6.74 -19.59
N SER A 53 -10.38 -7.49 -18.54
CA SER A 53 -9.64 -8.74 -18.66
C SER A 53 -10.43 -9.85 -19.36
N ARG A 54 -9.71 -10.84 -19.92
CA ARG A 54 -10.32 -12.07 -20.46
C ARG A 54 -11.19 -12.79 -19.44
N PHE A 55 -10.80 -12.76 -18.17
CA PHE A 55 -11.50 -13.43 -17.08
C PHE A 55 -12.84 -12.76 -16.77
N GLN A 56 -12.90 -11.42 -16.81
CA GLN A 56 -14.16 -10.69 -16.64
C GLN A 56 -15.11 -10.99 -17.81
N ARG A 57 -14.61 -10.93 -19.05
CA ARG A 57 -15.41 -11.30 -20.24
C ARG A 57 -15.96 -12.72 -20.14
N ALA A 58 -15.13 -13.67 -19.74
CA ALA A 58 -15.56 -15.07 -19.55
C ALA A 58 -16.61 -15.22 -18.43
N SER A 59 -16.63 -14.30 -17.46
CA SER A 59 -17.60 -14.26 -16.35
C SER A 59 -18.83 -13.37 -16.64
N GLY A 60 -18.96 -12.86 -17.87
CA GLY A 60 -20.10 -11.99 -18.27
C GLY A 60 -20.07 -10.60 -17.63
N ILE A 61 -18.89 -10.12 -17.16
CA ILE A 61 -18.73 -8.80 -16.56
C ILE A 61 -18.30 -7.82 -17.64
N ASP A 62 -19.15 -6.82 -17.87
CA ASP A 62 -18.85 -5.69 -18.75
C ASP A 62 -18.04 -4.64 -17.99
N ASP A 63 -16.74 -4.57 -18.28
CA ASP A 63 -15.80 -3.62 -17.70
C ASP A 63 -14.75 -3.22 -18.76
N SER A 64 -14.13 -2.06 -18.56
CA SER A 64 -13.12 -1.53 -19.48
C SER A 64 -12.07 -0.70 -18.75
N PRO A 65 -10.87 -0.51 -19.35
CA PRO A 65 -9.87 0.43 -18.84
C PRO A 65 -10.45 1.81 -18.55
N GLN A 66 -11.32 2.32 -19.45
CA GLN A 66 -11.96 3.62 -19.27
C GLN A 66 -12.89 3.63 -18.05
N ALA A 67 -13.70 2.60 -17.85
CA ALA A 67 -14.60 2.52 -16.69
C ALA A 67 -13.81 2.48 -15.35
N TRP A 68 -12.62 1.88 -15.34
CA TRP A 68 -11.76 1.93 -14.16
C TRP A 68 -11.13 3.31 -13.95
N LEU A 69 -10.72 4.00 -15.02
CA LEU A 69 -10.23 5.38 -14.94
C LEU A 69 -11.29 6.34 -14.42
N ASP A 70 -12.53 6.16 -14.83
CA ASP A 70 -13.65 6.97 -14.35
C ASP A 70 -13.87 6.75 -12.84
N ASP A 71 -13.80 5.49 -12.38
CA ASP A 71 -13.83 5.17 -10.94
C ASP A 71 -12.65 5.82 -10.20
N LEU A 72 -11.44 5.75 -10.75
CA LEU A 72 -10.23 6.33 -10.16
C LEU A 72 -10.37 7.86 -10.02
N ARG A 73 -10.85 8.54 -11.08
CA ARG A 73 -11.07 9.99 -11.08
C ARG A 73 -12.17 10.41 -10.12
N ALA A 74 -13.26 9.63 -10.04
CA ALA A 74 -14.33 9.87 -9.09
C ALA A 74 -13.90 9.68 -7.65
N PHE A 75 -13.02 8.69 -7.37
CA PHE A 75 -12.51 8.41 -6.04
C PHE A 75 -11.40 9.39 -5.60
N ALA A 76 -10.58 9.86 -6.52
CA ALA A 76 -9.43 10.72 -6.28
C ALA A 76 -9.49 12.05 -7.10
N PRO A 77 -10.52 12.89 -6.92
CA PRO A 77 -10.71 14.09 -7.74
C PRO A 77 -9.53 15.05 -7.58
N GLY A 78 -8.88 15.36 -8.72
CA GLY A 78 -7.70 16.24 -8.75
C GLY A 78 -6.41 15.62 -8.18
N MET A 79 -6.43 14.34 -7.81
CA MET A 79 -5.28 13.63 -7.22
C MET A 79 -4.77 12.49 -8.11
N VAL A 80 -5.26 12.36 -9.33
CA VAL A 80 -4.83 11.33 -10.29
C VAL A 80 -3.56 11.77 -11.00
N ASN A 81 -2.61 10.87 -11.14
CA ASN A 81 -1.43 11.05 -11.97
C ASN A 81 -1.80 10.75 -13.44
N GLU A 82 -2.38 11.74 -14.11
CA GLU A 82 -2.89 11.61 -15.49
C GLU A 82 -1.80 11.26 -16.52
N ARG A 83 -0.51 11.46 -16.18
CA ARG A 83 0.61 11.10 -17.09
C ARG A 83 0.70 9.61 -17.35
N ILE A 84 0.37 8.78 -16.35
CA ILE A 84 0.50 7.31 -16.43
C ILE A 84 -0.85 6.59 -16.34
N ALA A 85 -1.90 7.25 -15.85
CA ALA A 85 -3.16 6.58 -15.51
C ALA A 85 -3.81 5.88 -16.71
N GLN A 86 -3.86 6.55 -17.86
CA GLN A 86 -4.41 6.00 -19.10
C GLN A 86 -3.61 4.77 -19.57
N SER A 87 -2.27 4.93 -19.68
CA SER A 87 -1.38 3.86 -20.14
C SER A 87 -1.43 2.65 -19.23
N VAL A 88 -1.44 2.87 -17.90
CA VAL A 88 -1.54 1.77 -16.92
C VAL A 88 -2.89 1.05 -17.05
N ALA A 89 -3.99 1.79 -17.21
CA ALA A 89 -5.31 1.19 -17.36
C ALA A 89 -5.40 0.29 -18.61
N GLU A 90 -4.89 0.77 -19.74
CA GLU A 90 -4.86 0.04 -21.01
C GLU A 90 -3.88 -1.14 -21.01
N ALA A 91 -2.74 -0.98 -20.33
CA ALA A 91 -1.71 -2.00 -20.25
C ALA A 91 -2.07 -3.17 -19.30
N LEU A 92 -2.89 -2.93 -18.29
CA LEU A 92 -3.11 -3.90 -17.22
C LEU A 92 -3.75 -5.23 -17.68
N PRO A 93 -4.77 -5.26 -18.58
CA PRO A 93 -5.25 -6.51 -19.16
C PRO A 93 -4.19 -7.21 -20.01
N LEU A 94 -3.33 -6.47 -20.75
CA LEU A 94 -2.25 -7.02 -21.55
C LEU A 94 -1.15 -7.63 -20.66
N ALA A 95 -0.79 -6.94 -19.57
CA ALA A 95 0.14 -7.45 -18.58
C ALA A 95 -0.38 -8.75 -17.93
N THR A 96 -1.69 -8.80 -17.68
CA THR A 96 -2.35 -10.00 -17.13
C THR A 96 -2.27 -11.15 -18.13
N ASP A 97 -2.60 -10.90 -19.39
CA ASP A 97 -2.54 -11.90 -20.47
C ASP A 97 -1.12 -12.42 -20.67
N PHE A 98 -0.11 -11.54 -20.66
CA PHE A 98 1.31 -11.94 -20.71
C PHE A 98 1.69 -12.86 -19.53
N LEU A 99 1.30 -12.54 -18.31
CA LEU A 99 1.62 -13.38 -17.15
C LEU A 99 0.96 -14.76 -17.26
N VAL A 100 -0.27 -14.83 -17.78
CA VAL A 100 -1.00 -16.10 -17.94
C VAL A 100 -0.43 -16.92 -19.09
N ASP A 101 -0.30 -16.34 -20.28
CA ASP A 101 0.09 -17.07 -21.49
C ASP A 101 1.60 -17.23 -21.60
N GLY A 102 2.36 -16.18 -21.26
CA GLY A 102 3.82 -16.17 -21.40
C GLY A 102 4.55 -16.78 -20.21
N CYS A 103 3.99 -16.67 -18.98
CA CYS A 103 4.64 -17.12 -17.76
C CYS A 103 3.88 -18.25 -17.03
N ALA A 104 2.73 -18.68 -17.54
CA ALA A 104 1.85 -19.69 -16.92
C ALA A 104 1.39 -19.31 -15.51
N ALA A 105 1.14 -18.01 -15.26
CA ALA A 105 0.64 -17.55 -13.97
C ALA A 105 -0.76 -18.10 -13.68
N PRO A 106 -0.99 -18.70 -12.49
CA PRO A 106 -2.28 -19.31 -12.15
C PRO A 106 -3.28 -18.26 -11.64
N PHE A 107 -3.42 -17.15 -12.39
CA PHE A 107 -4.34 -16.09 -12.04
C PHE A 107 -5.79 -16.53 -12.20
N ARG A 108 -6.61 -16.01 -11.30
CA ARG A 108 -8.05 -16.14 -11.34
C ARG A 108 -8.72 -14.80 -11.06
N PHE A 109 -9.89 -14.63 -11.62
CA PHE A 109 -10.82 -13.56 -11.28
C PHE A 109 -11.53 -13.88 -9.96
N LEU A 110 -11.80 -12.85 -9.14
CA LEU A 110 -12.51 -12.96 -7.87
C LEU A 110 -13.93 -12.38 -8.02
N PRO A 111 -14.92 -13.22 -8.39
CA PRO A 111 -16.24 -12.72 -8.81
C PRO A 111 -17.06 -12.10 -7.68
N ASP A 112 -16.75 -12.41 -6.43
CA ASP A 112 -17.48 -11.92 -5.26
C ASP A 112 -16.81 -10.68 -4.65
N MET A 113 -15.64 -10.26 -5.19
CA MET A 113 -14.87 -9.17 -4.61
C MET A 113 -15.17 -7.84 -5.29
N ILE A 114 -15.60 -6.88 -4.47
CA ILE A 114 -15.66 -5.47 -4.80
C ILE A 114 -15.03 -4.67 -3.65
N ALA A 115 -14.28 -3.63 -3.97
CA ALA A 115 -13.66 -2.77 -2.97
C ALA A 115 -14.23 -1.34 -3.07
N PRO A 116 -14.15 -0.54 -1.97
CA PRO A 116 -14.61 0.84 -1.99
C PRO A 116 -14.01 1.63 -3.16
N GLY A 117 -14.84 2.43 -3.83
CA GLY A 117 -14.43 3.23 -4.99
C GLY A 117 -14.46 2.48 -6.33
N HIS A 118 -14.66 1.17 -6.33
CA HIS A 118 -14.85 0.40 -7.56
C HIS A 118 -16.32 0.15 -7.82
N ASN A 119 -16.82 0.52 -9.00
CA ASN A 119 -18.19 0.29 -9.42
C ASN A 119 -18.40 -1.06 -10.12
N ARG A 120 -17.31 -1.82 -10.34
CA ARG A 120 -17.35 -3.15 -10.95
C ARG A 120 -16.43 -4.13 -10.24
N ARG A 121 -16.73 -5.41 -10.35
CA ARG A 121 -15.90 -6.51 -9.87
C ARG A 121 -14.74 -6.70 -10.85
N ARG A 122 -13.51 -6.42 -10.43
CA ARG A 122 -12.34 -6.43 -11.32
C ARG A 122 -11.07 -6.98 -10.69
N PHE A 123 -11.18 -7.56 -9.48
CA PHE A 123 -10.00 -8.05 -8.79
C PHE A 123 -9.58 -9.43 -9.25
N HIS A 124 -8.27 -9.57 -9.39
CA HIS A 124 -7.59 -10.82 -9.76
C HIS A 124 -6.55 -11.16 -8.69
N SER A 125 -6.27 -12.43 -8.53
CA SER A 125 -5.24 -12.97 -7.65
C SER A 125 -4.85 -14.39 -8.08
N ILE A 126 -4.03 -15.05 -7.28
CA ILE A 126 -3.75 -16.49 -7.38
C ILE A 126 -4.32 -17.22 -6.14
N GLU A 127 -4.29 -18.55 -6.11
CA GLU A 127 -4.72 -19.32 -4.95
C GLU A 127 -3.53 -19.67 -4.04
N PRO A 128 -3.61 -19.44 -2.70
CA PRO A 128 -4.60 -18.60 -2.02
C PRO A 128 -4.42 -17.12 -2.34
N ALA A 129 -5.51 -16.34 -2.28
CA ALA A 129 -5.47 -14.92 -2.57
C ALA A 129 -4.64 -14.17 -1.50
N SER A 130 -3.36 -14.00 -1.76
CA SER A 130 -2.42 -13.31 -0.89
C SER A 130 -1.20 -12.82 -1.64
N GLY A 131 -0.60 -11.73 -1.17
CA GLY A 131 0.67 -11.22 -1.68
C GLY A 131 1.81 -12.22 -1.50
N ALA A 132 1.82 -12.96 -0.39
CA ALA A 132 2.83 -13.99 -0.13
C ALA A 132 2.83 -15.09 -1.19
N ALA A 133 1.66 -15.62 -1.53
CA ALA A 133 1.53 -16.64 -2.56
C ALA A 133 1.93 -16.10 -3.95
N MET A 134 1.46 -14.90 -4.29
CA MET A 134 1.79 -14.25 -5.56
C MET A 134 3.31 -13.94 -5.66
N HIS A 135 3.91 -13.41 -4.60
CA HIS A 135 5.35 -13.16 -4.53
C HIS A 135 6.16 -14.44 -4.69
N ALA A 136 5.76 -15.53 -4.02
CA ALA A 136 6.45 -16.82 -4.13
C ALA A 136 6.41 -17.35 -5.57
N TRP A 137 5.26 -17.25 -6.24
CA TRP A 137 5.12 -17.64 -7.65
C TRP A 137 6.04 -16.79 -8.55
N PHE A 138 6.02 -15.45 -8.41
CA PHE A 138 6.89 -14.56 -9.21
C PHE A 138 8.37 -14.87 -8.99
N ARG A 139 8.79 -15.10 -7.75
CA ARG A 139 10.17 -15.46 -7.43
C ARG A 139 10.59 -16.75 -8.13
N GLN A 140 9.74 -17.76 -8.09
CA GLN A 140 10.00 -19.03 -8.78
C GLN A 140 10.08 -18.83 -10.30
N ALA A 141 9.15 -18.07 -10.87
CA ALA A 141 9.11 -17.78 -12.31
C ALA A 141 10.40 -17.06 -12.77
N VAL A 142 10.86 -16.05 -12.02
CA VAL A 142 12.10 -15.32 -12.30
C VAL A 142 13.33 -16.22 -12.17
N GLN A 143 13.42 -17.02 -11.11
CA GLN A 143 14.56 -17.92 -10.88
C GLN A 143 14.66 -19.06 -11.92
N ALA A 144 13.55 -19.40 -12.57
CA ALA A 144 13.53 -20.38 -13.65
C ALA A 144 14.08 -19.83 -14.98
N GLN A 145 14.37 -18.51 -15.10
CA GLN A 145 14.82 -17.89 -16.34
C GLN A 145 16.36 -17.75 -16.38
N PRO A 146 17.08 -18.49 -17.24
CA PRO A 146 18.55 -18.44 -17.26
C PRO A 146 19.13 -17.07 -17.66
N ALA A 147 18.37 -16.26 -18.41
CA ALA A 147 18.80 -14.92 -18.84
C ALA A 147 18.67 -13.87 -17.73
N ILE A 148 17.98 -14.18 -16.62
CA ILE A 148 17.86 -13.31 -15.45
C ILE A 148 18.90 -13.73 -14.41
N ALA A 149 19.93 -12.92 -14.21
CA ALA A 149 20.89 -13.11 -13.14
C ALA A 149 20.38 -12.44 -11.87
N TRP A 150 20.24 -13.19 -10.78
CA TRP A 150 19.77 -12.70 -9.46
C TRP A 150 20.95 -12.43 -8.54
N PHE A 151 21.00 -11.22 -7.97
CA PHE A 151 22.06 -10.80 -7.04
C PHE A 151 21.43 -10.35 -5.69
N GLU A 152 21.86 -10.99 -4.59
CA GLU A 152 21.51 -10.59 -3.23
C GLU A 152 22.47 -9.48 -2.74
N ALA A 153 22.42 -8.31 -3.37
CA ALA A 153 23.32 -7.20 -3.11
C ALA A 153 22.62 -5.86 -3.32
N LEU A 154 23.06 -4.83 -2.58
CA LEU A 154 22.72 -3.44 -2.86
C LEU A 154 23.69 -2.91 -3.92
N PRO A 155 23.21 -2.63 -5.14
CA PRO A 155 24.09 -2.19 -6.20
C PRO A 155 24.56 -0.74 -5.99
N GLN A 156 25.82 -0.49 -6.30
CA GLN A 156 26.35 0.86 -6.48
C GLN A 156 26.40 1.17 -7.97
N VAL A 157 25.87 2.32 -8.38
CA VAL A 157 25.76 2.69 -9.78
C VAL A 157 26.57 3.92 -10.10
N ARG A 158 27.31 3.85 -11.19
CA ARG A 158 28.02 4.98 -11.78
C ARG A 158 27.56 5.19 -13.22
N ARG A 159 27.17 6.41 -13.55
CA ARG A 159 26.89 6.79 -14.93
C ARG A 159 28.18 6.77 -15.74
N GLN A 160 28.09 6.29 -16.98
CA GLN A 160 29.16 6.32 -17.96
C GLN A 160 28.76 7.19 -19.15
N SER A 161 29.66 7.40 -20.11
CA SER A 161 29.35 8.10 -21.36
C SER A 161 28.23 7.40 -22.14
N ARG A 162 28.11 6.08 -21.98
CA ARG A 162 27.02 5.26 -22.50
C ARG A 162 26.67 4.20 -21.47
N GLY A 163 25.41 4.21 -20.99
CA GLY A 163 24.93 3.26 -20.00
C GLY A 163 25.48 3.47 -18.59
N PHE A 164 25.63 2.40 -17.83
CA PHE A 164 25.96 2.42 -16.40
C PHE A 164 26.93 1.29 -16.04
N ALA A 165 27.83 1.57 -15.12
CA ALA A 165 28.59 0.58 -14.38
C ALA A 165 27.88 0.28 -13.07
N VAL A 166 27.52 -0.98 -12.83
CA VAL A 166 26.80 -1.46 -11.67
C VAL A 166 27.71 -2.38 -10.88
N ASP A 167 28.06 -1.97 -9.66
CA ASP A 167 28.85 -2.73 -8.71
C ASP A 167 27.93 -3.31 -7.62
N GLY A 168 28.13 -4.51 -7.20
CA GLY A 168 27.24 -5.22 -6.24
C GLY A 168 27.15 -6.72 -6.53
N ALA A 169 27.85 -7.16 -7.57
CA ALA A 169 28.17 -8.56 -7.87
C ALA A 169 29.67 -8.82 -7.59
N GLN A 170 30.17 -10.02 -7.92
CA GLN A 170 31.62 -10.30 -7.83
C GLN A 170 32.44 -9.42 -8.77
N ASP A 171 31.86 -9.06 -9.91
CA ASP A 171 32.43 -8.18 -10.94
C ASP A 171 31.54 -6.99 -11.19
N VAL A 172 32.12 -5.90 -11.71
CA VAL A 172 31.38 -4.75 -12.23
C VAL A 172 30.62 -5.17 -13.48
N LEU A 173 29.32 -4.93 -13.49
CA LEU A 173 28.45 -5.13 -14.65
C LEU A 173 28.34 -3.83 -15.43
N GLU A 174 28.41 -3.92 -16.76
CA GLU A 174 28.03 -2.85 -17.66
C GLU A 174 26.61 -3.09 -18.16
N VAL A 175 25.74 -2.08 -18.07
CA VAL A 175 24.35 -2.16 -18.50
C VAL A 175 23.98 -0.94 -19.34
N ASP A 176 23.13 -1.13 -20.33
CA ASP A 176 22.67 -0.03 -21.16
C ASP A 176 21.53 0.76 -20.50
N GLN A 177 20.71 0.12 -19.67
CA GLN A 177 19.54 0.72 -19.03
C GLN A 177 19.36 0.26 -17.59
N LEU A 178 18.72 1.13 -16.79
CA LEU A 178 18.51 0.95 -15.36
C LEU A 178 17.03 1.08 -15.01
N VAL A 179 16.48 0.13 -14.26
CA VAL A 179 15.11 0.15 -13.75
C VAL A 179 15.11 0.25 -12.24
N LEU A 180 14.60 1.35 -11.70
CA LEU A 180 14.47 1.61 -10.28
C LEU A 180 13.10 1.09 -9.79
N ALA A 181 13.10 -0.04 -9.08
CA ALA A 181 11.91 -0.74 -8.59
C ALA A 181 12.02 -1.17 -7.11
N GLY A 182 12.88 -0.49 -6.34
CA GLY A 182 13.22 -0.83 -4.94
C GLY A 182 12.16 -0.44 -3.90
N GLY A 183 10.92 -0.14 -4.33
CA GLY A 183 9.84 0.23 -3.42
C GLY A 183 9.82 1.72 -3.06
N GLY A 184 8.95 2.07 -2.11
CA GLY A 184 8.80 3.44 -1.60
C GLY A 184 9.73 3.75 -0.43
N PHE A 185 9.37 4.76 0.38
CA PHE A 185 10.20 5.25 1.47
C PHE A 185 9.55 5.15 2.87
N GLY A 186 8.50 4.32 3.03
CA GLY A 186 7.74 4.24 4.29
C GLY A 186 8.52 3.77 5.51
N ALA A 187 9.66 3.08 5.33
CA ALA A 187 10.55 2.69 6.40
C ALA A 187 11.69 3.70 6.67
N ASN A 188 11.77 4.80 5.89
CA ASN A 188 12.77 5.84 6.07
C ASN A 188 12.18 7.01 6.88
N ALA A 189 12.47 7.06 8.18
CA ALA A 189 11.92 8.07 9.08
C ALA A 189 12.23 9.51 8.63
N GLN A 190 13.41 9.79 8.07
CA GLN A 190 13.79 11.11 7.60
C GLN A 190 12.98 11.54 6.36
N MET A 191 12.75 10.60 5.41
CA MET A 191 11.91 10.87 4.26
C MET A 191 10.44 11.03 4.66
N VAL A 192 9.95 10.21 5.60
CA VAL A 192 8.58 10.34 6.15
C VAL A 192 8.42 11.70 6.83
N GLU A 193 9.33 12.10 7.70
CA GLU A 193 9.29 13.41 8.36
C GLU A 193 9.31 14.58 7.35
N ARG A 194 10.15 14.45 6.30
CA ARG A 194 10.28 15.47 5.25
C ARG A 194 9.03 15.60 4.38
N PHE A 195 8.46 14.50 3.93
CA PHE A 195 7.42 14.47 2.90
C PHE A 195 6.01 14.24 3.44
N ILE A 196 5.89 13.58 4.60
CA ILE A 196 4.62 13.22 5.24
C ILE A 196 4.69 13.60 6.73
N PRO A 197 4.90 14.87 7.10
CA PRO A 197 5.17 15.27 8.49
C PRO A 197 4.04 14.86 9.46
N GLY A 198 2.79 14.77 9.01
CA GLY A 198 1.67 14.28 9.82
C GLY A 198 1.79 12.81 10.24
N MET A 199 2.70 12.07 9.62
CA MET A 199 3.00 10.66 9.94
C MET A 199 4.38 10.48 10.60
N ALA A 200 5.03 11.57 11.00
CA ALA A 200 6.26 11.50 11.78
C ALA A 200 6.02 10.72 13.09
N GLY A 201 6.87 9.74 13.37
CA GLY A 201 6.69 8.85 14.52
C GLY A 201 5.66 7.73 14.35
N ALA A 202 5.00 7.60 13.19
CA ALA A 202 4.13 6.47 12.88
C ALA A 202 4.90 5.15 12.92
N LEU A 203 4.24 4.09 13.35
CA LEU A 203 4.77 2.74 13.19
C LEU A 203 4.88 2.40 11.69
N ASN A 204 5.95 1.72 11.31
CA ASN A 204 6.04 1.13 9.98
C ASN A 204 5.23 -0.18 9.93
N ASN A 205 4.08 -0.15 9.27
CA ASN A 205 3.22 -1.31 9.03
C ASN A 205 3.46 -1.94 7.64
N GLY A 206 4.38 -1.35 6.87
CA GLY A 206 4.91 -1.89 5.63
C GLY A 206 6.20 -2.68 5.84
N SER A 207 6.85 -3.07 4.75
CA SER A 207 8.16 -3.70 4.82
C SER A 207 9.25 -2.73 5.26
N VAL A 208 10.17 -3.19 6.09
CA VAL A 208 11.38 -2.45 6.47
C VAL A 208 12.33 -2.22 5.29
N THR A 209 12.14 -2.93 4.17
CA THR A 209 12.93 -2.77 2.95
C THR A 209 12.53 -1.56 2.10
N ASN A 210 11.42 -0.87 2.46
CA ASN A 210 11.00 0.36 1.78
C ASN A 210 11.72 1.59 2.35
N ASP A 211 13.03 1.62 2.22
CA ASP A 211 13.93 2.63 2.78
C ASP A 211 14.19 3.83 1.84
N GLY A 212 13.64 3.80 0.62
CA GLY A 212 13.82 4.85 -0.38
C GLY A 212 15.17 4.84 -1.09
N SER A 213 16.02 3.84 -0.90
CA SER A 213 17.38 3.79 -1.46
C SER A 213 17.41 3.86 -2.99
N ALA A 214 16.55 3.11 -3.67
CA ALA A 214 16.43 3.18 -5.13
C ALA A 214 15.91 4.54 -5.62
N MET A 215 14.97 5.15 -4.90
CA MET A 215 14.46 6.49 -5.20
C MET A 215 15.56 7.55 -4.99
N ALA A 216 16.35 7.43 -3.92
CA ALA A 216 17.44 8.35 -3.62
C ALA A 216 18.47 8.42 -4.75
N LEU A 217 18.71 7.31 -5.45
CA LEU A 217 19.59 7.29 -6.63
C LEU A 217 19.05 8.18 -7.76
N GLY A 218 17.75 8.10 -8.06
CA GLY A 218 17.11 8.98 -9.04
C GLY A 218 17.16 10.45 -8.61
N LEU A 219 16.86 10.74 -7.35
CA LEU A 219 16.93 12.09 -6.78
C LEU A 219 18.33 12.68 -6.86
N GLN A 220 19.37 11.89 -6.57
CA GLN A 220 20.76 12.30 -6.69
C GLN A 220 21.13 12.75 -8.13
N TRP A 221 20.43 12.24 -9.12
CA TRP A 221 20.62 12.57 -10.53
C TRP A 221 19.66 13.64 -11.05
N GLY A 222 18.91 14.31 -10.18
CA GLY A 222 18.00 15.41 -10.53
C GLY A 222 16.63 14.94 -11.04
N ALA A 223 16.20 13.75 -10.63
CA ALA A 223 14.86 13.29 -10.97
C ALA A 223 13.78 14.12 -10.30
N GLN A 224 12.74 14.46 -11.05
CA GLN A 224 11.52 15.07 -10.53
C GLN A 224 10.71 14.04 -9.74
N VAL A 225 9.97 14.50 -8.75
CA VAL A 225 9.05 13.67 -7.95
C VAL A 225 7.62 14.19 -8.00
N TRP A 226 6.66 13.31 -7.72
CA TRP A 226 5.25 13.67 -7.62
C TRP A 226 4.56 12.90 -6.49
N GLY A 227 3.57 13.55 -5.85
CA GLY A 227 2.71 12.90 -4.85
C GLY A 227 3.43 12.45 -3.57
N MET A 228 4.57 13.06 -3.22
CA MET A 228 5.41 12.63 -2.10
C MET A 228 4.72 12.66 -0.74
N ASP A 229 3.66 13.44 -0.59
CA ASP A 229 2.80 13.51 0.58
C ASP A 229 1.75 12.41 0.66
N GLY A 230 1.53 11.65 -0.44
CA GLY A 230 0.52 10.59 -0.52
C GLY A 230 0.94 9.31 0.19
N TYR A 231 0.03 8.73 0.98
CA TYR A 231 0.30 7.49 1.71
C TYR A 231 -0.96 6.67 1.99
N GLN A 232 -0.76 5.40 2.32
CA GLN A 232 -1.76 4.57 2.99
C GLN A 232 -1.37 4.38 4.44
N GLY A 233 -2.20 4.93 5.34
CA GLY A 233 -2.05 4.82 6.79
C GLY A 233 -3.02 3.83 7.41
N GLN A 234 -2.84 3.57 8.70
CA GLN A 234 -3.70 2.75 9.53
C GLN A 234 -3.77 3.34 10.94
N GLY A 235 -4.95 3.81 11.35
CA GLY A 235 -5.17 4.41 12.66
C GLY A 235 -5.57 3.43 13.77
N HIS A 236 -5.61 2.14 13.48
CA HIS A 236 -6.07 1.08 14.39
C HIS A 236 -4.95 0.06 14.69
N THR A 237 -3.69 0.44 14.57
CA THR A 237 -2.55 -0.43 14.85
C THR A 237 -2.25 -0.41 16.35
N ASN A 238 -2.03 -1.58 16.95
CA ASN A 238 -1.61 -1.64 18.34
C ASN A 238 -0.22 -1.00 18.53
N PRO A 239 0.02 -0.22 19.59
CA PRO A 239 1.32 0.43 19.82
C PRO A 239 2.52 -0.52 19.86
N GLY A 240 2.31 -1.80 20.21
CA GLY A 240 3.35 -2.83 20.10
C GLY A 240 3.68 -3.27 18.68
N GLY A 241 2.97 -2.77 17.66
CA GLY A 241 3.25 -3.00 16.23
C GLY A 241 2.89 -4.38 15.69
N ALA A 242 2.47 -5.32 16.53
CA ALA A 242 2.27 -6.71 16.12
C ALA A 242 0.88 -6.99 15.54
N THR A 243 -0.14 -6.22 15.91
CA THR A 243 -1.55 -6.44 15.53
C THR A 243 -2.28 -5.16 15.19
N ARG A 244 -3.46 -5.29 14.61
CA ARG A 244 -4.38 -4.19 14.32
C ARG A 244 -5.83 -4.61 14.53
N LEU A 245 -6.70 -3.70 14.90
CA LEU A 245 -8.14 -3.94 15.03
C LEU A 245 -8.89 -3.69 13.72
N GLY A 246 -8.58 -2.59 13.05
CA GLY A 246 -9.16 -2.23 11.76
C GLY A 246 -10.53 -1.56 11.85
N MET A 247 -11.07 -1.17 10.69
CA MET A 247 -12.30 -0.38 10.55
C MET A 247 -13.59 -1.11 10.94
N ALA A 248 -13.57 -2.41 11.18
CA ALA A 248 -14.77 -3.16 11.54
C ALA A 248 -15.39 -2.66 12.85
N ILE A 249 -14.56 -2.33 13.84
CA ILE A 249 -15.03 -1.86 15.16
C ILE A 249 -15.78 -0.52 15.05
N PRO A 250 -15.21 0.55 14.48
CA PRO A 250 -15.96 1.79 14.27
C PRO A 250 -17.21 1.62 13.41
N SER A 251 -17.17 0.82 12.36
CA SER A 251 -18.32 0.55 11.50
C SER A 251 -19.49 -0.09 12.25
N LEU A 252 -19.21 -0.84 13.29
CA LEU A 252 -20.20 -1.48 14.17
C LEU A 252 -20.64 -0.61 15.34
N GLY A 253 -20.06 0.59 15.52
CA GLY A 253 -20.45 1.53 16.58
C GLY A 253 -19.35 1.82 17.61
N GLY A 254 -18.18 1.20 17.50
CA GLY A 254 -17.03 1.53 18.36
C GLY A 254 -16.53 2.96 18.17
N ILE A 255 -15.80 3.47 19.15
CA ILE A 255 -15.31 4.86 19.19
C ILE A 255 -13.82 4.92 19.54
N LEU A 256 -13.20 6.07 19.23
CA LEU A 256 -11.84 6.40 19.63
C LEU A 256 -11.83 7.52 20.66
N VAL A 257 -11.20 7.29 21.81
CA VAL A 257 -10.99 8.31 22.83
C VAL A 257 -9.51 8.53 23.12
N ASN A 258 -9.15 9.76 23.47
CA ASN A 258 -7.79 10.08 23.89
C ASN A 258 -7.55 9.70 25.36
N ARG A 259 -6.36 9.98 25.90
CA ARG A 259 -6.01 9.70 27.31
C ARG A 259 -6.88 10.46 28.32
N GLN A 260 -7.56 11.53 27.91
CA GLN A 260 -8.52 12.25 28.73
C GLN A 260 -9.92 11.65 28.66
N GLY A 261 -10.15 10.52 28.01
CA GLY A 261 -11.46 9.88 27.87
C GLY A 261 -12.42 10.56 26.89
N GLN A 262 -11.92 11.46 26.04
CA GLN A 262 -12.71 12.28 25.11
C GLN A 262 -12.53 11.81 23.66
N ARG A 263 -13.62 11.75 22.89
CA ARG A 263 -13.56 11.61 21.43
C ARG A 263 -12.92 12.85 20.81
N PHE A 264 -12.18 12.65 19.75
CA PHE A 264 -11.42 13.72 19.06
C PHE A 264 -11.58 13.69 17.54
N VAL A 265 -12.31 12.70 16.99
CA VAL A 265 -12.42 12.49 15.56
C VAL A 265 -13.74 11.79 15.23
N ALA A 266 -14.25 12.02 14.01
CA ALA A 266 -15.26 11.16 13.41
C ALA A 266 -14.59 9.86 12.95
N GLU A 267 -14.93 8.72 13.52
CA GLU A 267 -14.23 7.46 13.30
C GLU A 267 -14.48 6.85 11.91
N ASP A 268 -15.43 7.39 11.16
CA ASP A 268 -15.82 6.95 9.83
C ASP A 268 -15.04 7.63 8.67
N ILE A 269 -14.01 8.42 8.99
CA ILE A 269 -13.15 9.09 7.96
C ILE A 269 -12.18 8.14 7.25
N GLY A 270 -12.11 6.88 7.65
CA GLY A 270 -11.25 5.88 7.07
C GLY A 270 -9.88 5.74 7.74
N PRO A 271 -9.23 4.56 7.58
CA PRO A 271 -8.06 4.18 8.38
C PRO A 271 -6.83 5.05 8.09
N SER A 272 -6.65 5.52 6.86
CA SER A 272 -5.52 6.37 6.49
C SER A 272 -5.64 7.76 7.11
N ALA A 273 -6.83 8.37 7.06
CA ALA A 273 -7.08 9.69 7.62
C ALA A 273 -7.08 9.67 9.15
N LEU A 274 -7.43 8.54 9.78
CA LEU A 274 -7.36 8.36 11.23
C LEU A 274 -5.92 8.35 11.76
N ALA A 275 -4.96 7.80 11.03
CA ALA A 275 -3.59 7.61 11.50
C ALA A 275 -2.95 8.91 12.04
N PRO A 276 -2.89 10.04 11.30
CA PRO A 276 -2.32 11.27 11.81
C PRO A 276 -3.17 11.89 12.94
N ARG A 277 -4.47 11.65 12.98
CA ARG A 277 -5.35 12.12 14.07
C ARG A 277 -5.04 11.43 15.39
N VAL A 278 -4.78 10.13 15.36
CA VAL A 278 -4.34 9.36 16.52
C VAL A 278 -2.95 9.78 16.96
N LEU A 279 -2.00 9.92 16.02
CA LEU A 279 -0.63 10.37 16.32
C LEU A 279 -0.58 11.76 16.95
N SER A 280 -1.53 12.65 16.64
CA SER A 280 -1.61 13.99 17.24
C SER A 280 -2.16 13.99 18.68
N GLN A 281 -2.68 12.88 19.19
CA GLN A 281 -3.16 12.80 20.57
C GLN A 281 -2.01 12.63 21.56
N PRO A 282 -2.21 12.97 22.85
CA PRO A 282 -1.19 12.81 23.88
C PRO A 282 -0.60 11.41 23.93
N GLY A 283 0.71 11.31 23.71
CA GLY A 283 1.44 10.05 23.64
C GLY A 283 1.30 9.31 22.30
N GLY A 284 0.70 9.93 21.26
CA GLY A 284 0.53 9.33 19.93
C GLY A 284 -0.43 8.14 19.91
N VAL A 285 -1.34 8.04 20.87
CA VAL A 285 -2.24 6.87 21.03
C VAL A 285 -3.68 7.29 21.28
N ALA A 286 -4.61 6.39 20.95
CA ALA A 286 -6.01 6.47 21.33
C ALA A 286 -6.48 5.13 21.90
N LEU A 287 -7.52 5.16 22.71
CA LEU A 287 -8.21 3.96 23.20
C LEU A 287 -9.41 3.70 22.29
N GLU A 288 -9.40 2.58 21.58
CA GLU A 288 -10.54 2.12 20.80
C GLU A 288 -11.48 1.35 21.69
N VAL A 289 -12.69 1.91 21.92
CA VAL A 289 -13.69 1.39 22.86
C VAL A 289 -14.86 0.80 22.09
N PHE A 290 -15.28 -0.39 22.48
CA PHE A 290 -16.41 -1.12 21.92
C PHE A 290 -17.07 -1.99 23.00
N ASP A 291 -18.07 -2.78 22.68
CA ASP A 291 -18.75 -3.64 23.64
C ASP A 291 -18.79 -5.11 23.22
N ALA A 292 -19.26 -5.97 24.12
CA ALA A 292 -19.36 -7.41 23.86
C ALA A 292 -20.28 -7.76 22.68
N ALA A 293 -21.25 -6.90 22.35
CA ALA A 293 -22.11 -7.15 21.20
C ALA A 293 -21.41 -6.83 19.88
N ILE A 294 -20.50 -5.86 19.84
CA ILE A 294 -19.59 -5.63 18.70
C ILE A 294 -18.60 -6.80 18.60
N GLU A 295 -18.01 -7.22 19.73
CA GLU A 295 -17.12 -8.39 19.77
C GLU A 295 -17.78 -9.64 19.16
N ALA A 296 -19.04 -9.91 19.50
CA ALA A 296 -19.80 -11.03 18.94
C ALA A 296 -19.99 -10.93 17.43
N GLN A 297 -20.14 -9.72 16.88
CA GLN A 297 -20.25 -9.49 15.44
C GLN A 297 -18.89 -9.59 14.70
N LEU A 298 -17.79 -9.27 15.38
CA LEU A 298 -16.44 -9.47 14.83
C LEU A 298 -16.14 -10.97 14.64
N GLY A 299 -16.69 -11.83 15.49
CA GLY A 299 -16.58 -13.27 15.36
C GLY A 299 -15.13 -13.73 15.15
N ASN A 300 -14.89 -14.44 14.04
CA ASN A 300 -13.57 -14.93 13.67
C ASN A 300 -12.75 -13.96 12.80
N HIS A 301 -13.06 -12.65 12.84
CA HIS A 301 -12.27 -11.67 12.11
C HIS A 301 -10.79 -11.76 12.51
N TRP A 302 -9.95 -12.12 11.56
CA TRP A 302 -8.57 -12.54 11.83
C TRP A 302 -7.74 -11.52 12.61
N ALA A 303 -7.89 -10.22 12.29
CA ALA A 303 -7.13 -9.15 12.96
C ALA A 303 -7.54 -9.01 14.43
N TYR A 304 -8.83 -9.08 14.72
CA TYR A 304 -9.34 -9.07 16.10
C TYR A 304 -8.85 -10.28 16.89
N GLN A 305 -8.92 -11.48 16.32
CA GLN A 305 -8.44 -12.71 16.95
C GLN A 305 -6.94 -12.67 17.27
N GLN A 306 -6.14 -12.06 16.41
CA GLN A 306 -4.72 -11.83 16.69
C GLN A 306 -4.51 -10.88 17.86
N ALA A 307 -5.25 -9.77 17.94
CA ALA A 307 -5.16 -8.80 19.04
C ALA A 307 -5.60 -9.44 20.37
N LEU A 308 -6.66 -10.25 20.34
CA LEU A 308 -7.14 -10.99 21.50
C LEU A 308 -6.10 -12.02 21.99
N ALA A 309 -5.55 -12.83 21.09
CA ALA A 309 -4.52 -13.82 21.42
C ALA A 309 -3.22 -13.18 21.95
N ALA A 310 -2.92 -11.95 21.51
CA ALA A 310 -1.80 -11.17 22.01
C ALA A 310 -2.07 -10.48 23.37
N GLY A 311 -3.26 -10.66 23.96
CA GLY A 311 -3.63 -10.03 25.23
C GLY A 311 -3.79 -8.50 25.16
N GLN A 312 -4.07 -7.96 23.98
CA GLN A 312 -4.14 -6.51 23.74
C GLN A 312 -5.55 -5.93 23.89
N VAL A 313 -6.53 -6.77 24.18
CA VAL A 313 -7.92 -6.37 24.37
C VAL A 313 -8.26 -6.43 25.88
N MET A 314 -8.58 -5.28 26.44
CA MET A 314 -9.11 -5.14 27.79
C MET A 314 -10.61 -5.49 27.84
N SER A 315 -11.08 -5.96 28.97
CA SER A 315 -12.50 -6.27 29.23
C SER A 315 -12.91 -5.78 30.61
N ALA A 316 -14.04 -5.08 30.71
CA ALA A 316 -14.51 -4.50 31.96
C ALA A 316 -16.04 -4.56 32.08
N GLY A 317 -16.52 -4.83 33.29
CA GLY A 317 -17.94 -4.88 33.61
C GLY A 317 -18.60 -3.48 33.76
N SER A 318 -17.78 -2.42 33.77
CA SER A 318 -18.26 -1.04 33.87
C SER A 318 -17.32 -0.03 33.22
N VAL A 319 -17.81 1.19 33.00
CA VAL A 319 -17.00 2.32 32.48
C VAL A 319 -15.86 2.67 33.44
N HIS A 320 -16.13 2.68 34.75
CA HIS A 320 -15.13 3.00 35.78
C HIS A 320 -14.01 1.94 35.82
N GLU A 321 -14.36 0.68 35.71
CA GLU A 321 -13.37 -0.42 35.61
C GLU A 321 -12.53 -0.31 34.38
N LEU A 322 -13.15 -0.05 33.20
CA LEU A 322 -12.42 0.15 31.95
C LEU A 322 -11.45 1.34 32.03
N ALA A 323 -11.95 2.46 32.56
CA ALA A 323 -11.15 3.67 32.74
C ALA A 323 -9.94 3.43 33.66
N ALA A 324 -10.12 2.69 34.74
CA ALA A 324 -9.05 2.33 35.66
C ALA A 324 -8.00 1.41 34.99
N GLN A 325 -8.46 0.39 34.24
CA GLN A 325 -7.56 -0.52 33.49
C GLN A 325 -6.77 0.22 32.42
N ALA A 326 -7.42 1.14 31.69
CA ALA A 326 -6.79 1.90 30.60
C ALA A 326 -6.00 3.12 31.09
N GLY A 327 -6.18 3.58 32.33
CA GLY A 327 -5.55 4.79 32.84
C GLY A 327 -6.08 6.08 32.18
N VAL A 328 -7.40 6.13 31.91
CA VAL A 328 -8.09 7.30 31.36
C VAL A 328 -9.04 7.89 32.37
N ASP A 329 -9.49 9.13 32.18
CA ASP A 329 -10.46 9.79 33.09
C ASP A 329 -11.83 9.10 33.01
N ALA A 330 -12.30 8.54 34.14
CA ALA A 330 -13.54 7.78 34.20
C ALA A 330 -14.79 8.64 34.00
N GLN A 331 -14.78 9.88 34.50
CA GLN A 331 -15.92 10.79 34.39
C GLN A 331 -16.04 11.27 32.92
N ALA A 332 -14.94 11.65 32.31
CA ALA A 332 -14.93 12.06 30.92
C ALA A 332 -15.29 10.92 29.95
N LEU A 333 -14.83 9.69 30.22
CA LEU A 333 -15.22 8.52 29.43
C LEU A 333 -16.74 8.23 29.59
N ALA A 334 -17.31 8.33 30.77
CA ALA A 334 -18.74 8.16 30.98
C ALA A 334 -19.55 9.20 30.19
N GLN A 335 -19.18 10.50 30.31
CA GLN A 335 -19.81 11.57 29.54
C GLN A 335 -19.70 11.35 28.02
N THR A 336 -18.54 10.86 27.52
CA THR A 336 -18.34 10.51 26.13
C THR A 336 -19.31 9.40 25.68
N LEU A 337 -19.51 8.37 26.48
CA LEU A 337 -20.46 7.29 26.15
C LEU A 337 -21.93 7.77 26.17
N GLU A 338 -22.28 8.68 27.07
CA GLU A 338 -23.60 9.33 27.09
C GLU A 338 -23.83 10.16 25.80
N GLN A 339 -22.84 10.93 25.35
CA GLN A 339 -22.90 11.67 24.08
C GLN A 339 -23.09 10.73 22.89
N VAL A 340 -22.33 9.62 22.85
CA VAL A 340 -22.47 8.59 21.81
C VAL A 340 -23.86 7.98 21.80
N ALA A 341 -24.42 7.70 22.97
CA ALA A 341 -25.79 7.20 23.10
C ALA A 341 -26.83 8.21 22.58
N ALA A 342 -26.65 9.49 22.88
CA ALA A 342 -27.50 10.55 22.35
C ALA A 342 -27.40 10.66 20.81
N CYS A 343 -26.19 10.58 20.24
CA CYS A 343 -25.98 10.57 18.78
C CYS A 343 -26.61 9.33 18.13
N SER A 344 -26.52 8.16 18.74
CA SER A 344 -27.18 6.94 18.23
C SER A 344 -28.72 7.05 18.31
N GLY A 345 -29.24 7.90 19.19
CA GLY A 345 -30.65 8.27 19.29
C GLY A 345 -31.11 9.37 18.34
N GLY A 346 -30.23 9.85 17.46
CA GLY A 346 -30.55 10.82 16.39
C GLY A 346 -30.02 12.24 16.61
N GLN A 347 -29.25 12.52 17.66
CA GLN A 347 -28.56 13.80 17.79
C GLN A 347 -27.39 13.89 16.79
N ILE A 348 -27.11 15.11 16.33
CA ILE A 348 -26.00 15.39 15.43
C ILE A 348 -24.68 15.25 16.22
N ASP A 349 -23.75 14.47 15.68
CA ASP A 349 -22.42 14.35 16.25
C ASP A 349 -21.60 15.63 16.05
N PRO A 350 -21.09 16.26 17.12
CA PRO A 350 -20.28 17.48 17.01
C PRO A 350 -18.95 17.27 16.26
N LEU A 351 -18.47 16.03 16.15
CA LEU A 351 -17.25 15.67 15.42
C LEU A 351 -17.53 15.32 13.95
N GLY A 352 -18.83 15.27 13.55
CA GLY A 352 -19.23 15.06 12.16
C GLY A 352 -19.30 13.60 11.71
N ARG A 353 -19.29 12.62 12.60
CA ARG A 353 -19.54 11.21 12.24
C ARG A 353 -20.97 11.07 11.72
N ARG A 354 -21.11 10.42 10.56
CA ARG A 354 -22.39 10.39 9.81
C ARG A 354 -23.41 9.43 10.40
N ALA A 355 -22.96 8.33 10.99
CA ALA A 355 -23.83 7.32 11.56
C ALA A 355 -23.22 6.63 12.78
N PHE A 356 -24.06 6.41 13.78
CA PHE A 356 -23.76 5.51 14.90
C PHE A 356 -24.66 4.29 14.77
N ALA A 357 -24.08 3.12 14.61
CA ALA A 357 -24.85 1.89 14.47
C ALA A 357 -25.64 1.56 15.76
N ARG A 358 -25.11 2.00 16.92
CA ARG A 358 -25.68 1.72 18.24
C ARG A 358 -24.98 2.53 19.34
N SER A 359 -25.59 2.60 20.51
CA SER A 359 -24.93 2.95 21.77
C SER A 359 -24.08 1.79 22.29
N LEU A 360 -23.02 2.08 23.02
CA LEU A 360 -22.19 1.08 23.69
C LEU A 360 -22.70 0.79 25.08
N SER A 361 -22.70 -0.47 25.51
CA SER A 361 -23.16 -0.92 26.84
C SER A 361 -22.19 -1.94 27.44
N ALA A 362 -22.13 -1.98 28.78
CA ALA A 362 -21.32 -2.99 29.47
C ALA A 362 -21.81 -4.43 29.18
N PRO A 363 -20.93 -5.44 29.13
CA PRO A 363 -19.48 -5.32 29.34
C PRO A 363 -18.76 -4.64 28.17
N LEU A 364 -17.86 -3.73 28.56
CA LEU A 364 -17.06 -2.97 27.62
C LEU A 364 -15.73 -3.67 27.28
N LYS A 365 -15.24 -3.41 26.09
CA LYS A 365 -13.94 -3.85 25.59
C LYS A 365 -13.15 -2.63 25.11
N ALA A 366 -11.81 -2.70 25.19
CA ALA A 366 -10.98 -1.67 24.60
C ALA A 366 -9.59 -2.18 24.25
N SER A 367 -8.94 -1.47 23.33
CA SER A 367 -7.52 -1.66 23.01
C SER A 367 -6.86 -0.32 22.72
N TRP A 368 -5.61 -0.16 23.14
CA TRP A 368 -4.81 0.97 22.73
C TRP A 368 -4.41 0.82 21.25
N VAL A 369 -4.56 1.90 20.50
CA VAL A 369 -4.18 1.98 19.07
C VAL A 369 -3.32 3.21 18.81
N THR A 370 -2.54 3.16 17.75
CA THR A 370 -1.69 4.25 17.25
C THR A 370 -1.75 4.34 15.72
N GLY A 371 -1.18 5.42 15.18
CA GLY A 371 -1.02 5.57 13.73
C GLY A 371 0.14 4.74 13.20
N ALA A 372 -0.08 4.11 12.05
CA ALA A 372 0.93 3.38 11.31
C ALA A 372 0.91 3.74 9.83
N LEU A 373 2.06 3.61 9.17
CA LEU A 373 2.26 3.83 7.74
C LEU A 373 2.45 2.50 7.01
N SER A 374 1.56 2.18 6.09
CA SER A 374 1.62 0.93 5.32
C SER A 374 2.46 1.04 4.06
N HIS A 375 2.25 2.07 3.27
CA HIS A 375 3.10 2.40 2.12
C HIS A 375 2.91 3.84 1.64
N THR A 376 3.86 4.33 0.85
CA THR A 376 3.85 5.68 0.25
C THR A 376 3.35 5.62 -1.19
N GLN A 377 2.70 6.71 -1.67
CA GLN A 377 2.20 6.87 -3.03
C GLN A 377 3.14 7.71 -3.89
N GLY A 378 3.94 8.56 -3.23
CA GLY A 378 4.90 9.42 -3.91
C GLY A 378 6.12 8.65 -4.42
N GLY A 379 6.71 9.17 -5.49
CA GLY A 379 7.90 8.59 -6.11
C GLY A 379 8.47 9.44 -7.22
N LEU A 380 9.42 8.86 -7.96
CA LEU A 380 10.02 9.47 -9.13
C LEU A 380 8.95 9.68 -10.21
N LEU A 381 8.85 10.90 -10.74
CA LEU A 381 7.92 11.19 -11.82
C LEU A 381 8.40 10.53 -13.11
N THR A 382 7.50 9.84 -13.78
CA THR A 382 7.78 9.16 -15.07
C THR A 382 6.84 9.64 -16.17
N ASP A 383 7.22 9.41 -17.40
CA ASP A 383 6.30 9.41 -18.53
C ASP A 383 5.46 8.10 -18.58
N ALA A 384 4.64 7.98 -19.62
CA ALA A 384 3.77 6.83 -19.84
C ALA A 384 4.51 5.50 -20.06
N ASP A 385 5.78 5.57 -20.49
CA ASP A 385 6.66 4.43 -20.72
C ASP A 385 7.55 4.10 -19.50
N GLY A 386 7.32 4.77 -18.37
CA GLY A 386 8.11 4.57 -17.15
C GLY A 386 9.50 5.21 -17.16
N ARG A 387 9.83 6.07 -18.17
CA ARG A 387 11.10 6.80 -18.21
C ARG A 387 11.08 7.90 -17.16
N VAL A 388 12.13 7.98 -16.35
CA VAL A 388 12.24 9.00 -15.30
C VAL A 388 12.40 10.39 -15.90
N LEU A 389 11.68 11.38 -15.36
CA LEU A 389 11.76 12.78 -15.77
C LEU A 389 12.69 13.57 -14.83
N LEU A 390 13.46 14.49 -15.41
CA LEU A 390 14.27 15.47 -14.72
C LEU A 390 13.41 16.67 -14.27
N GLU A 391 13.92 17.52 -13.38
CA GLU A 391 13.22 18.72 -12.90
C GLU A 391 12.86 19.71 -14.03
N ASP A 392 13.62 19.73 -15.12
CA ASP A 392 13.34 20.53 -16.33
C ASP A 392 12.32 19.86 -17.29
N GLY A 393 11.80 18.67 -16.93
CA GLY A 393 10.85 17.90 -17.70
C GLY A 393 11.46 17.04 -18.81
N GLN A 394 12.78 17.04 -18.97
CA GLN A 394 13.46 16.16 -19.93
C GLN A 394 13.51 14.72 -19.41
N ILE A 395 13.65 13.76 -20.32
CA ILE A 395 13.83 12.35 -19.98
C ILE A 395 15.24 12.11 -19.46
N MET A 396 15.36 11.45 -18.30
CA MET A 396 16.63 10.94 -17.80
C MET A 396 17.04 9.71 -18.61
N THR A 397 17.97 9.92 -19.55
CA THR A 397 18.37 8.89 -20.49
C THR A 397 18.80 7.58 -19.84
N GLY A 398 18.20 6.48 -20.26
CA GLY A 398 18.51 5.12 -19.80
C GLY A 398 18.00 4.77 -18.41
N VAL A 399 17.23 5.65 -17.74
CA VAL A 399 16.71 5.41 -16.40
C VAL A 399 15.18 5.34 -16.41
N PHE A 400 14.66 4.25 -15.83
CA PHE A 400 13.24 3.96 -15.71
C PHE A 400 12.87 3.75 -14.23
N ALA A 401 11.59 3.93 -13.88
CA ALA A 401 11.09 3.60 -12.55
C ALA A 401 9.71 2.95 -12.62
N ALA A 402 9.45 2.01 -11.71
CA ALA A 402 8.16 1.35 -11.56
C ALA A 402 7.87 0.92 -10.10
N GLY A 403 6.63 0.55 -9.82
CA GLY A 403 6.18 0.20 -8.48
C GLY A 403 6.31 1.37 -7.51
N GLY A 404 6.51 1.11 -6.22
CA GLY A 404 6.59 2.15 -5.19
C GLY A 404 7.74 3.14 -5.32
N CYS A 405 8.73 2.89 -6.21
CA CYS A 405 9.81 3.83 -6.53
C CYS A 405 9.33 4.93 -7.50
N ALA A 406 8.38 4.61 -8.38
CA ALA A 406 7.74 5.58 -9.26
C ALA A 406 6.54 6.25 -8.57
N ALA A 407 6.20 7.46 -8.99
CA ALA A 407 4.99 8.16 -8.56
C ALA A 407 3.73 7.33 -8.84
N GLY A 408 2.86 7.21 -7.83
CA GLY A 408 1.67 6.38 -7.87
C GLY A 408 0.60 6.87 -8.84
N LEU A 409 -0.44 6.05 -9.03
CA LEU A 409 -1.59 6.37 -9.88
C LEU A 409 -2.44 7.49 -9.31
N SER A 410 -2.61 7.55 -7.99
CA SER A 410 -3.41 8.57 -7.33
C SER A 410 -3.08 8.63 -5.84
N GLY A 411 -3.50 9.73 -5.21
CA GLY A 411 -3.44 9.97 -3.78
C GLY A 411 -2.57 11.16 -3.41
N ARG A 412 -3.11 11.95 -2.48
CA ARG A 412 -2.42 13.06 -1.80
C ARG A 412 -2.78 12.99 -0.33
N GLY A 413 -1.78 13.15 0.56
CA GLY A 413 -2.01 12.91 1.97
C GLY A 413 -2.57 11.51 2.23
N ALA A 414 -3.60 11.43 3.06
CA ALA A 414 -4.31 10.18 3.39
C ALA A 414 -5.37 9.75 2.36
N ASP A 415 -5.65 10.60 1.37
CA ASP A 415 -6.82 10.47 0.51
C ASP A 415 -6.43 10.00 -0.90
N GLY A 416 -7.42 9.53 -1.65
CA GLY A 416 -7.32 9.22 -3.07
C GLY A 416 -6.57 7.95 -3.44
N TYR A 417 -6.17 7.10 -2.49
CA TYR A 417 -5.64 5.77 -2.79
C TYR A 417 -6.77 4.79 -3.08
N LEU A 418 -7.03 4.52 -4.34
CA LEU A 418 -8.00 3.48 -4.74
C LEU A 418 -7.42 2.08 -4.45
N PRO A 419 -8.16 1.19 -3.76
CA PRO A 419 -7.69 -0.17 -3.46
C PRO A 419 -7.19 -0.91 -4.71
N GLY A 420 -6.00 -1.53 -4.60
CA GLY A 420 -5.36 -2.25 -5.70
C GLY A 420 -4.42 -1.41 -6.58
N ASN A 421 -4.39 -0.07 -6.45
CA ASN A 421 -3.55 0.81 -7.25
C ASN A 421 -2.06 0.43 -7.25
N GLY A 422 -1.53 -0.03 -6.11
CA GLY A 422 -0.11 -0.39 -6.01
C GLY A 422 0.29 -1.52 -6.95
N LEU A 423 -0.49 -2.60 -7.00
CA LEU A 423 -0.23 -3.71 -7.92
C LEU A 423 -0.66 -3.39 -9.36
N ALA A 424 -1.72 -2.59 -9.55
CA ALA A 424 -2.11 -2.10 -10.86
C ALA A 424 -0.97 -1.31 -11.52
N GLN A 425 -0.37 -0.37 -10.79
CA GLN A 425 0.79 0.37 -11.28
C GLN A 425 2.00 -0.55 -11.49
N ALA A 426 2.29 -1.45 -10.57
CA ALA A 426 3.43 -2.35 -10.69
C ALA A 426 3.39 -3.19 -11.97
N PHE A 427 2.23 -3.70 -12.33
CA PHE A 427 2.06 -4.52 -13.54
C PHE A 427 1.79 -3.67 -14.79
N GLY A 428 0.91 -2.68 -14.72
CA GLY A 428 0.55 -1.87 -15.87
C GLY A 428 1.71 -0.97 -16.34
N LEU A 429 2.29 -0.16 -15.43
CA LEU A 429 3.46 0.64 -15.76
C LEU A 429 4.68 -0.24 -16.05
N GLY A 430 4.83 -1.37 -15.34
CA GLY A 430 5.86 -2.37 -15.63
C GLY A 430 5.77 -2.93 -17.03
N TRP A 431 4.55 -3.14 -17.56
CA TRP A 431 4.33 -3.55 -18.94
C TRP A 431 4.75 -2.47 -19.93
N CYS A 432 4.28 -1.22 -19.77
CA CYS A 432 4.65 -0.09 -20.62
C CYS A 432 6.18 0.08 -20.65
N LEU A 433 6.81 0.07 -19.47
CA LEU A 433 8.25 0.16 -19.32
C LEU A 433 8.96 -0.97 -20.06
N ALA A 434 8.53 -2.21 -19.86
CA ALA A 434 9.16 -3.36 -20.51
C ALA A 434 9.07 -3.29 -22.04
N GLN A 435 8.00 -2.69 -22.60
CA GLN A 435 7.90 -2.46 -24.06
C GLN A 435 8.85 -1.36 -24.56
N ALA A 436 9.23 -0.40 -23.71
CA ALA A 436 10.11 0.72 -24.03
C ALA A 436 11.61 0.43 -23.84
N LEU A 437 11.96 -0.70 -23.21
CA LEU A 437 13.36 -1.14 -23.06
C LEU A 437 13.96 -1.61 -24.40
N GLY A 438 15.25 -1.40 -24.60
CA GLY A 438 16.01 -1.87 -25.77
C GLY A 438 16.49 -0.79 -26.71
#